data_5d5d31e2a316584540a8308d22a21d2d
#
_entry.id   5d5d31e2a316584540a8308d22a21d2d
#
_cell.length_a   1.000
_cell.length_b   1.000
_cell.length_c   1.000
_cell.angle_alpha   90.00
_cell.angle_beta   90.00
_cell.angle_gamma   90.00
#
_symmetry.space_group_name_H-M   'P 1'
#
loop_
_entity.id
_entity.type
_entity.pdbx_description
1 polymer ?
#
loop_
_entity_poly.entity_id
_entity_poly.type
_entity_poly.pdbx_seq_one_letter_code
_entity_poly.pdbx_strand_id
1 'polypeptide(L)'
;MDPDSVSPSPRPRSAAGPRLLAGATGLWAAFLLADFLASGRWWFWLIPGLVPPLLFLAVPVALLALVWTVPGPRVRRWLVPAVLALLVAGMPRTGLNWSALTPGSGPSAAGPELSVFSWNTEYWDTTDDPDAFYRFLRSRDADVYLLQEYLAWVRGTHTEIDELDRIHREFPGYQVAVTGELVTLSRYPVLAAPPVGPAPAPDAPWAETFTRHKALRTDLDVNGRTVSFYNVHIPVQVDTRESVFGGAFYRVVREADAARREQFTALERDAAANPNPLLIAGDFNTSPAMADLDPLRARFDDARSASGDLYPGSWGGVLGTDWWRLDWAFTSHAVAVQRYAFVGAQGMSDHRAQDLRISLRP
;
A
#
# COMPACT_ATOMS: atom_id res chain seq x y z
N MET A 1 -39.17 -68.95 0.26
CA MET A 1 -38.69 -68.06 1.31
C MET A 1 -37.18 -68.05 1.19
N ASP A 2 -36.61 -66.94 0.68
CA ASP A 2 -35.18 -66.77 0.44
C ASP A 2 -34.58 -66.07 1.67
N PRO A 3 -33.66 -66.71 2.40
CA PRO A 3 -33.20 -66.19 3.70
C PRO A 3 -32.03 -65.20 3.64
N ASP A 4 -31.55 -64.74 2.44
CA ASP A 4 -30.32 -64.00 2.32
C ASP A 4 -30.46 -62.54 1.87
N SER A 5 -31.52 -61.85 2.25
CA SER A 5 -31.55 -60.34 2.09
C SER A 5 -30.95 -59.64 3.30
N VAL A 6 -29.64 -59.77 3.49
CA VAL A 6 -28.92 -58.92 4.44
C VAL A 6 -28.70 -57.55 3.80
N SER A 7 -29.51 -56.56 4.19
CA SER A 7 -29.28 -55.16 3.84
C SER A 7 -27.90 -54.73 4.34
N PRO A 8 -27.03 -54.13 3.48
CA PRO A 8 -25.71 -53.65 3.93
C PRO A 8 -25.87 -52.58 5.03
N SER A 9 -25.29 -52.83 6.18
CA SER A 9 -25.25 -51.86 7.26
C SER A 9 -24.61 -50.54 6.78
N PRO A 10 -25.18 -49.38 7.11
CA PRO A 10 -24.60 -48.09 6.70
C PRO A 10 -23.19 -47.93 7.29
N ARG A 11 -22.19 -47.77 6.42
CA ARG A 11 -20.80 -47.53 6.84
C ARG A 11 -20.78 -46.36 7.77
N PRO A 12 -20.06 -46.45 8.91
CA PRO A 12 -19.93 -45.30 9.81
C PRO A 12 -19.32 -44.12 9.07
N ARG A 13 -20.06 -43.02 8.97
CA ARG A 13 -19.57 -41.79 8.34
C ARG A 13 -18.35 -41.29 9.15
N SER A 14 -17.21 -41.19 8.51
CA SER A 14 -15.95 -40.74 9.13
C SER A 14 -16.14 -39.38 9.81
N ALA A 15 -15.87 -39.34 11.11
CA ALA A 15 -15.88 -38.07 11.90
C ALA A 15 -14.66 -37.18 11.62
N ALA A 16 -13.76 -37.60 10.74
CA ALA A 16 -12.53 -36.88 10.43
C ALA A 16 -12.79 -35.55 9.72
N GLY A 17 -13.67 -35.51 8.73
CA GLY A 17 -13.99 -34.30 7.97
C GLY A 17 -14.46 -33.12 8.84
N PRO A 18 -15.49 -33.33 9.70
CA PRO A 18 -15.93 -32.27 10.63
C PRO A 18 -14.84 -31.76 11.56
N ARG A 19 -13.99 -32.66 12.08
CA ARG A 19 -12.88 -32.28 12.99
C ARG A 19 -11.82 -31.48 12.27
N LEU A 20 -11.43 -31.86 11.06
CA LEU A 20 -10.45 -31.14 10.24
C LEU A 20 -10.96 -29.74 9.88
N LEU A 21 -12.24 -29.62 9.50
CA LEU A 21 -12.81 -28.32 9.17
C LEU A 21 -12.93 -27.41 10.39
N ALA A 22 -13.31 -27.94 11.55
CA ALA A 22 -13.31 -27.19 12.80
C ALA A 22 -11.90 -26.75 13.19
N GLY A 23 -10.91 -27.63 13.02
CA GLY A 23 -9.48 -27.30 13.24
C GLY A 23 -8.98 -26.19 12.34
N ALA A 24 -9.30 -26.28 11.02
CA ALA A 24 -8.93 -25.23 10.04
C ALA A 24 -9.61 -23.88 10.36
N THR A 25 -10.88 -23.90 10.74
CA THR A 25 -11.61 -22.70 11.18
C THR A 25 -10.97 -22.11 12.45
N GLY A 26 -10.61 -22.95 13.42
CA GLY A 26 -9.92 -22.51 14.65
C GLY A 26 -8.54 -21.93 14.38
N LEU A 27 -7.77 -22.54 13.47
CA LEU A 27 -6.47 -22.02 13.05
C LEU A 27 -6.59 -20.65 12.39
N TRP A 28 -7.55 -20.49 11.49
CA TRP A 28 -7.81 -19.19 10.84
C TRP A 28 -8.27 -18.13 11.86
N ALA A 29 -9.12 -18.51 12.80
CA ALA A 29 -9.52 -17.62 13.89
C ALA A 29 -8.33 -17.18 14.76
N ALA A 30 -7.44 -18.11 15.10
CA ALA A 30 -6.22 -17.80 15.84
C ALA A 30 -5.27 -16.88 15.05
N PHE A 31 -5.11 -17.13 13.74
CA PHE A 31 -4.32 -16.26 12.87
C PHE A 31 -4.91 -14.83 12.82
N LEU A 32 -6.21 -14.70 12.58
CA LEU A 32 -6.89 -13.40 12.51
C LEU A 32 -6.81 -12.66 13.86
N LEU A 33 -6.99 -13.36 14.99
CA LEU A 33 -6.83 -12.77 16.32
C LEU A 33 -5.38 -12.30 16.53
N ALA A 34 -4.39 -13.12 16.17
CA ALA A 34 -3.00 -12.76 16.28
C ALA A 34 -2.66 -11.55 15.38
N ASP A 35 -3.25 -11.46 14.18
CA ASP A 35 -3.10 -10.30 13.30
C ASP A 35 -3.61 -9.02 13.98
N PHE A 36 -4.80 -9.02 14.54
CA PHE A 36 -5.35 -7.85 15.27
C PHE A 36 -4.53 -7.45 16.49
N LEU A 37 -3.86 -8.39 17.15
CA LEU A 37 -3.07 -8.11 18.34
C LEU A 37 -1.63 -7.71 18.03
N ALA A 38 -1.03 -8.27 16.99
CA ALA A 38 0.41 -8.18 16.72
C ALA A 38 0.78 -7.26 15.55
N SER A 39 -0.09 -7.14 14.53
CA SER A 39 0.16 -6.30 13.36
C SER A 39 0.35 -4.84 13.77
N GLY A 40 1.38 -4.18 13.22
CA GLY A 40 1.79 -2.83 13.58
C GLY A 40 2.36 -2.68 15.00
N ARG A 41 2.47 -3.76 15.80
CA ARG A 41 2.95 -3.73 17.21
C ARG A 41 4.16 -4.60 17.46
N TRP A 42 4.27 -5.71 16.78
CA TRP A 42 5.35 -6.67 16.99
C TRP A 42 6.10 -6.92 15.68
N TRP A 43 7.39 -6.65 15.66
CA TRP A 43 8.26 -6.71 14.48
C TRP A 43 8.15 -8.04 13.71
N PHE A 44 8.00 -9.17 14.42
CA PHE A 44 7.89 -10.48 13.78
C PHE A 44 6.65 -10.57 12.88
N TRP A 45 5.58 -9.78 13.19
CA TRP A 45 4.33 -9.82 12.42
C TRP A 45 4.45 -9.19 11.04
N LEU A 46 5.56 -8.51 10.75
CA LEU A 46 5.88 -8.09 9.38
C LEU A 46 5.93 -9.26 8.40
N ILE A 47 6.37 -10.45 8.86
CA ILE A 47 6.46 -11.66 8.02
C ILE A 47 5.06 -12.23 7.70
N PRO A 48 4.17 -12.56 8.66
CA PRO A 48 2.80 -12.93 8.36
C PRO A 48 2.01 -11.86 7.61
N GLY A 49 2.32 -10.57 7.82
CA GLY A 49 1.68 -9.44 7.12
C GLY A 49 1.96 -9.38 5.62
N LEU A 50 2.94 -10.15 5.11
CA LEU A 50 3.22 -10.27 3.67
C LEU A 50 2.19 -11.14 2.92
N VAL A 51 1.28 -11.82 3.62
CA VAL A 51 0.26 -12.65 2.95
C VAL A 51 -0.60 -11.77 2.01
N PRO A 52 -0.97 -12.29 0.84
CA PRO A 52 -1.87 -11.56 -0.04
C PRO A 52 -3.17 -11.17 0.68
N PRO A 53 -3.57 -9.90 0.67
CA PRO A 53 -4.74 -9.42 1.41
C PRO A 53 -6.03 -10.15 1.07
N LEU A 54 -6.19 -10.61 -0.17
CA LEU A 54 -7.35 -11.39 -0.60
C LEU A 54 -7.50 -12.73 0.11
N LEU A 55 -6.47 -13.24 0.82
CA LEU A 55 -6.61 -14.44 1.64
C LEU A 55 -7.59 -14.23 2.81
N PHE A 56 -7.74 -13.00 3.31
CA PHE A 56 -8.74 -12.66 4.33
C PHE A 56 -10.19 -12.82 3.84
N LEU A 57 -10.41 -12.84 2.52
CA LEU A 57 -11.68 -13.20 1.87
C LEU A 57 -11.70 -14.68 1.45
N ALA A 58 -10.66 -15.12 0.74
CA ALA A 58 -10.65 -16.43 0.06
C ALA A 58 -10.70 -17.58 1.06
N VAL A 59 -9.98 -17.52 2.18
CA VAL A 59 -9.96 -18.58 3.18
C VAL A 59 -11.34 -18.78 3.83
N PRO A 60 -12.02 -17.75 4.38
CA PRO A 60 -13.37 -17.92 4.91
C PRO A 60 -14.38 -18.39 3.87
N VAL A 61 -14.31 -17.91 2.62
CA VAL A 61 -15.20 -18.37 1.54
C VAL A 61 -14.97 -19.86 1.23
N ALA A 62 -13.71 -20.30 1.15
CA ALA A 62 -13.39 -21.72 0.97
C ALA A 62 -13.89 -22.58 2.16
N LEU A 63 -13.70 -22.10 3.39
CA LEU A 63 -14.22 -22.78 4.58
C LEU A 63 -15.74 -22.87 4.55
N LEU A 64 -16.47 -21.83 4.16
CA LEU A 64 -17.93 -21.86 3.98
C LEU A 64 -18.34 -22.88 2.93
N ALA A 65 -17.67 -22.94 1.79
CA ALA A 65 -17.95 -23.95 0.75
C ALA A 65 -17.74 -25.37 1.28
N LEU A 66 -16.65 -25.60 2.01
CA LEU A 66 -16.32 -26.90 2.61
C LEU A 66 -17.31 -27.33 3.71
N VAL A 67 -17.93 -26.40 4.44
CA VAL A 67 -18.98 -26.74 5.44
C VAL A 67 -20.13 -27.52 4.81
N TRP A 68 -20.46 -27.24 3.54
CA TRP A 68 -21.56 -27.92 2.85
C TRP A 68 -21.21 -29.33 2.39
N THR A 69 -19.93 -29.68 2.26
CA THR A 69 -19.47 -31.01 1.89
C THR A 69 -19.45 -31.98 3.09
N VAL A 70 -19.47 -31.44 4.33
CA VAL A 70 -19.39 -32.23 5.57
C VAL A 70 -20.78 -32.64 6.04
N PRO A 71 -21.02 -33.94 6.34
CA PRO A 71 -22.29 -34.38 6.86
C PRO A 71 -22.51 -33.96 8.32
N GLY A 72 -23.74 -33.51 8.63
CA GLY A 72 -24.21 -33.28 9.99
C GLY A 72 -24.74 -31.87 10.21
N PRO A 73 -26.06 -31.69 10.46
CA PRO A 73 -26.67 -30.37 10.67
C PRO A 73 -26.14 -29.66 11.93
N ARG A 74 -25.71 -30.41 12.94
CA ARG A 74 -25.13 -29.84 14.18
C ARG A 74 -23.82 -29.13 13.90
N VAL A 75 -22.95 -29.68 13.05
CA VAL A 75 -21.66 -29.07 12.70
C VAL A 75 -21.89 -27.76 11.94
N ARG A 76 -22.79 -27.79 10.96
CA ARG A 76 -23.14 -26.61 10.17
C ARG A 76 -23.71 -25.47 11.03
N ARG A 77 -24.54 -25.80 12.02
CA ARG A 77 -25.15 -24.81 12.93
C ARG A 77 -24.13 -23.94 13.66
N TRP A 78 -22.95 -24.49 13.96
CA TRP A 78 -21.89 -23.76 14.66
C TRP A 78 -20.81 -23.19 13.73
N LEU A 79 -20.41 -23.94 12.69
CA LEU A 79 -19.33 -23.51 11.81
C LEU A 79 -19.76 -22.38 10.86
N VAL A 80 -20.98 -22.41 10.31
CA VAL A 80 -21.44 -21.34 9.40
C VAL A 80 -21.38 -19.98 10.06
N PRO A 81 -22.01 -19.72 11.22
CA PRO A 81 -21.93 -18.41 11.85
C PRO A 81 -20.49 -18.05 12.30
N ALA A 82 -19.69 -19.02 12.74
CA ALA A 82 -18.29 -18.77 13.09
C ALA A 82 -17.47 -18.29 11.87
N VAL A 83 -17.57 -18.98 10.74
CA VAL A 83 -16.84 -18.60 9.53
C VAL A 83 -17.36 -17.27 8.95
N LEU A 84 -18.67 -17.01 9.02
CA LEU A 84 -19.23 -15.71 8.63
C LEU A 84 -18.70 -14.57 9.53
N ALA A 85 -18.60 -14.82 10.83
CA ALA A 85 -18.00 -13.84 11.75
C ALA A 85 -16.51 -13.56 11.40
N LEU A 86 -15.73 -14.62 11.09
CA LEU A 86 -14.34 -14.48 10.65
C LEU A 86 -14.23 -13.75 9.30
N LEU A 87 -15.14 -14.01 8.35
CA LEU A 87 -15.23 -13.29 7.10
C LEU A 87 -15.45 -11.79 7.33
N VAL A 88 -16.45 -11.44 8.14
CA VAL A 88 -16.77 -10.03 8.45
C VAL A 88 -15.59 -9.36 9.18
N ALA A 89 -14.99 -10.03 10.16
CA ALA A 89 -13.85 -9.51 10.89
C ALA A 89 -12.61 -9.31 10.00
N GLY A 90 -12.38 -10.18 9.00
CA GLY A 90 -11.26 -10.06 8.07
C GLY A 90 -11.46 -9.02 6.96
N MET A 91 -12.70 -8.54 6.71
CA MET A 91 -13.02 -7.63 5.60
C MET A 91 -12.14 -6.38 5.54
N PRO A 92 -11.83 -5.66 6.63
CA PRO A 92 -10.97 -4.48 6.59
C PRO A 92 -9.55 -4.77 6.07
N ARG A 93 -9.08 -6.03 6.20
CA ARG A 93 -7.76 -6.49 5.78
C ARG A 93 -7.68 -6.91 4.31
N THR A 94 -8.82 -7.05 3.62
CA THR A 94 -8.88 -7.51 2.22
C THR A 94 -8.37 -6.49 1.21
N GLY A 95 -8.40 -5.20 1.53
CA GLY A 95 -8.11 -4.13 0.57
C GLY A 95 -9.23 -3.84 -0.43
N LEU A 96 -10.38 -4.52 -0.36
CA LEU A 96 -11.50 -4.29 -1.27
C LEU A 96 -12.07 -2.88 -1.13
N ASN A 97 -12.36 -2.27 -2.26
CA ASN A 97 -12.97 -0.97 -2.39
C ASN A 97 -14.49 -1.11 -2.64
N TRP A 98 -15.27 -1.12 -1.58
CA TRP A 98 -16.71 -1.26 -1.67
C TRP A 98 -17.39 -0.06 -2.33
N SER A 99 -16.75 1.13 -2.31
CA SER A 99 -17.26 2.33 -2.98
C SER A 99 -17.38 2.17 -4.49
N ALA A 100 -16.56 1.28 -5.08
CA ALA A 100 -16.63 0.96 -6.51
C ALA A 100 -17.95 0.28 -6.93
N LEU A 101 -18.68 -0.35 -5.98
CA LEU A 101 -19.99 -0.97 -6.25
C LEU A 101 -21.15 0.01 -6.19
N THR A 102 -20.93 1.18 -5.60
CA THR A 102 -21.94 2.25 -5.51
C THR A 102 -21.33 3.52 -6.11
N PRO A 103 -21.27 3.63 -7.45
CA PRO A 103 -20.78 4.86 -8.08
C PRO A 103 -21.64 6.03 -7.63
N GLY A 104 -21.21 6.68 -6.56
CA GLY A 104 -21.75 7.96 -6.16
C GLY A 104 -21.17 9.03 -7.06
N SER A 105 -21.90 10.10 -7.32
CA SER A 105 -21.33 11.34 -7.75
C SER A 105 -20.20 11.69 -6.77
N GLY A 106 -18.94 11.60 -7.21
CA GLY A 106 -17.82 12.09 -6.42
C GLY A 106 -18.11 13.49 -5.90
N PRO A 107 -17.51 13.94 -4.81
CA PRO A 107 -17.79 15.26 -4.28
C PRO A 107 -17.58 16.28 -5.38
N SER A 108 -18.67 16.93 -5.82
CA SER A 108 -18.59 18.06 -6.75
C SER A 108 -17.85 19.17 -6.03
N ALA A 109 -16.58 19.37 -6.39
CA ALA A 109 -15.82 20.45 -5.81
C ALA A 109 -15.96 21.70 -6.69
N ALA A 110 -16.19 22.81 -6.06
CA ALA A 110 -16.36 24.11 -6.72
C ALA A 110 -15.03 24.84 -7.01
N GLY A 111 -13.89 24.12 -6.92
CA GLY A 111 -12.54 24.69 -7.12
C GLY A 111 -11.84 24.16 -8.37
N PRO A 112 -10.72 24.79 -8.78
CA PRO A 112 -9.89 24.29 -9.86
C PRO A 112 -9.36 22.88 -9.52
N GLU A 113 -9.38 21.99 -10.52
CA GLU A 113 -8.83 20.66 -10.40
C GLU A 113 -7.29 20.72 -10.52
N LEU A 114 -6.61 19.91 -9.71
CA LEU A 114 -5.18 19.62 -9.83
C LEU A 114 -4.99 18.15 -10.21
N SER A 115 -4.08 17.92 -11.14
CA SER A 115 -3.63 16.58 -11.47
C SER A 115 -2.36 16.24 -10.68
N VAL A 116 -2.39 15.09 -9.99
CA VAL A 116 -1.24 14.58 -9.23
C VAL A 116 -0.90 13.19 -9.72
N PHE A 117 0.38 12.95 -9.96
CA PHE A 117 0.90 11.67 -10.38
C PHE A 117 1.95 11.20 -9.37
N SER A 118 1.75 10.02 -8.75
CA SER A 118 2.70 9.46 -7.81
C SER A 118 3.15 8.08 -8.28
N TRP A 119 4.47 7.84 -8.28
CA TRP A 119 5.00 6.60 -8.83
C TRP A 119 6.36 6.23 -8.26
N ASN A 120 6.49 4.99 -7.77
CA ASN A 120 7.77 4.34 -7.55
C ASN A 120 8.33 3.89 -8.89
N THR A 121 9.48 4.44 -9.29
CA THR A 121 10.04 4.29 -10.64
C THR A 121 10.89 3.03 -10.81
N GLU A 122 11.12 2.24 -9.75
CA GLU A 122 12.00 1.06 -9.73
C GLU A 122 13.39 1.39 -10.33
N TYR A 123 14.15 2.21 -9.60
CA TYR A 123 15.45 2.73 -10.04
C TYR A 123 15.35 3.64 -11.28
N TRP A 124 15.35 4.91 -11.05
CA TRP A 124 15.18 6.00 -12.01
C TRP A 124 15.80 5.71 -13.41
N ASP A 125 14.98 5.79 -14.44
CA ASP A 125 15.32 5.67 -15.87
C ASP A 125 16.27 4.50 -16.25
N THR A 126 16.32 3.43 -15.44
CA THR A 126 17.22 2.29 -15.68
C THR A 126 16.79 1.38 -16.82
N THR A 127 15.72 1.75 -17.55
CA THR A 127 15.27 1.04 -18.73
C THR A 127 16.28 1.19 -19.88
N ASP A 128 16.25 0.27 -20.85
CA ASP A 128 17.07 0.35 -22.07
C ASP A 128 16.77 1.60 -22.93
N ASP A 129 15.65 2.29 -22.69
CA ASP A 129 15.25 3.55 -23.35
C ASP A 129 14.89 4.63 -22.32
N PRO A 130 15.87 5.39 -21.80
CA PRO A 130 15.62 6.51 -20.91
C PRO A 130 14.69 7.58 -21.48
N ASP A 131 14.66 7.75 -22.81
CA ASP A 131 13.75 8.69 -23.44
C ASP A 131 12.29 8.21 -23.39
N ALA A 132 12.05 6.89 -23.36
CA ALA A 132 10.71 6.33 -23.13
C ALA A 132 10.20 6.66 -21.73
N PHE A 133 11.06 6.59 -20.73
CA PHE A 133 10.73 6.96 -19.34
C PHE A 133 10.26 8.42 -19.26
N TYR A 134 11.03 9.36 -19.78
CA TYR A 134 10.65 10.77 -19.75
C TYR A 134 9.44 11.08 -20.66
N ARG A 135 9.30 10.41 -21.82
CA ARG A 135 8.08 10.50 -22.65
C ARG A 135 6.84 10.02 -21.87
N PHE A 136 6.97 8.92 -21.12
CA PHE A 136 5.88 8.41 -20.28
C PHE A 136 5.49 9.43 -19.22
N LEU A 137 6.43 9.96 -18.44
CA LEU A 137 6.16 10.96 -17.43
C LEU A 137 5.48 12.20 -18.05
N ARG A 138 6.03 12.77 -19.12
CA ARG A 138 5.42 13.95 -19.80
C ARG A 138 4.01 13.67 -20.32
N SER A 139 3.74 12.43 -20.76
CA SER A 139 2.42 12.05 -21.26
C SER A 139 1.33 12.07 -20.17
N ARG A 140 1.73 12.08 -18.90
CA ARG A 140 0.78 12.21 -17.77
C ARG A 140 0.26 13.63 -17.59
N ASP A 141 1.04 14.61 -18.01
CA ASP A 141 0.68 16.05 -17.96
C ASP A 141 0.15 16.48 -16.59
N ALA A 142 0.79 15.98 -15.52
CA ALA A 142 0.37 16.25 -14.17
C ALA A 142 0.87 17.61 -13.68
N ASP A 143 0.11 18.27 -12.83
CA ASP A 143 0.52 19.52 -12.19
C ASP A 143 1.57 19.30 -11.11
N VAL A 144 1.49 18.13 -10.43
CA VAL A 144 2.43 17.71 -9.39
C VAL A 144 2.81 16.24 -9.61
N TYR A 145 4.11 15.96 -9.62
CA TYR A 145 4.65 14.60 -9.60
C TYR A 145 5.29 14.31 -8.24
N LEU A 146 5.01 13.16 -7.68
CA LEU A 146 5.60 12.61 -6.47
C LEU A 146 6.29 11.30 -6.86
N LEU A 147 7.60 11.35 -7.08
CA LEU A 147 8.36 10.23 -7.63
C LEU A 147 9.29 9.65 -6.56
N GLN A 148 9.33 8.32 -6.47
CA GLN A 148 10.18 7.57 -5.56
C GLN A 148 11.24 6.81 -6.36
N GLU A 149 12.31 6.41 -5.68
CA GLU A 149 13.48 5.71 -6.24
C GLU A 149 14.28 6.53 -7.27
N TYR A 150 14.45 7.82 -7.00
CA TYR A 150 15.43 8.66 -7.71
C TYR A 150 16.86 8.22 -7.35
N LEU A 151 17.24 7.06 -7.83
CA LEU A 151 18.52 6.39 -7.56
C LEU A 151 18.80 5.33 -8.61
N ALA A 152 20.04 4.80 -8.64
CA ALA A 152 20.40 3.66 -9.47
C ALA A 152 20.76 2.45 -8.60
N TRP A 153 20.61 1.26 -9.19
CA TRP A 153 21.10 0.02 -8.59
C TRP A 153 22.41 -0.38 -9.25
N VAL A 154 23.54 -0.17 -8.57
CA VAL A 154 24.86 -0.44 -9.12
C VAL A 154 25.60 -1.45 -8.24
N ARG A 155 25.98 -2.60 -8.83
CA ARG A 155 26.74 -3.65 -8.14
C ARG A 155 26.13 -4.12 -6.82
N GLY A 156 24.80 -4.19 -6.76
CA GLY A 156 24.10 -4.66 -5.55
C GLY A 156 23.89 -3.59 -4.49
N THR A 157 24.07 -2.30 -4.81
CA THR A 157 23.95 -1.19 -3.86
C THR A 157 23.12 -0.06 -4.48
N HIS A 158 22.26 0.55 -3.65
CA HIS A 158 21.60 1.82 -4.00
C HIS A 158 22.64 2.91 -4.14
N THR A 159 22.60 3.63 -5.24
CA THR A 159 23.61 4.61 -5.61
C THR A 159 22.92 5.91 -5.98
N GLU A 160 23.42 7.02 -5.44
CA GLU A 160 23.01 8.37 -5.80
C GLU A 160 23.17 8.62 -7.31
N ILE A 161 22.20 9.32 -7.89
CA ILE A 161 22.26 9.83 -9.26
C ILE A 161 22.04 11.34 -9.27
N ASP A 162 22.50 11.98 -10.34
CA ASP A 162 22.24 13.39 -10.61
C ASP A 162 21.68 13.55 -12.01
N GLU A 163 20.37 13.58 -12.11
CA GLU A 163 19.63 13.80 -13.36
C GLU A 163 18.87 15.15 -13.36
N LEU A 164 19.21 16.07 -12.45
CA LEU A 164 18.50 17.34 -12.29
C LEU A 164 18.52 18.19 -13.57
N ASP A 165 19.65 18.26 -14.26
CA ASP A 165 19.76 18.99 -15.52
C ASP A 165 18.84 18.38 -16.60
N ARG A 166 18.69 17.06 -16.62
CA ARG A 166 17.77 16.40 -17.52
C ARG A 166 16.33 16.65 -17.13
N ILE A 167 15.99 16.53 -15.87
CA ILE A 167 14.65 16.85 -15.35
C ILE A 167 14.24 18.26 -15.76
N HIS A 168 15.11 19.27 -15.58
CA HIS A 168 14.83 20.65 -15.99
C HIS A 168 14.62 20.81 -17.49
N ARG A 169 15.35 20.07 -18.33
CA ARG A 169 15.13 20.07 -19.79
C ARG A 169 13.82 19.41 -20.20
N GLU A 170 13.47 18.30 -19.55
CA GLU A 170 12.27 17.49 -19.88
C GLU A 170 10.99 18.10 -19.32
N PHE A 171 11.10 18.86 -18.21
CA PHE A 171 10.00 19.51 -17.52
C PHE A 171 10.25 21.04 -17.39
N PRO A 172 10.32 21.77 -18.51
CA PRO A 172 10.52 23.21 -18.45
C PRO A 172 9.34 23.89 -17.74
N GLY A 173 9.65 24.75 -16.78
CA GLY A 173 8.64 25.46 -15.96
C GLY A 173 8.16 24.70 -14.72
N TYR A 174 8.63 23.50 -14.46
CA TYR A 174 8.43 22.86 -13.17
C TYR A 174 9.52 23.25 -12.18
N GLN A 175 9.11 23.44 -10.93
CA GLN A 175 10.03 23.53 -9.80
C GLN A 175 10.28 22.12 -9.26
N VAL A 176 11.50 21.91 -8.75
CA VAL A 176 11.97 20.59 -8.31
C VAL A 176 12.37 20.68 -6.84
N ALA A 177 11.89 19.74 -6.03
CA ALA A 177 12.37 19.50 -4.67
C ALA A 177 12.86 18.05 -4.57
N VAL A 178 14.03 17.86 -3.95
CA VAL A 178 14.66 16.53 -3.80
C VAL A 178 15.08 16.33 -2.36
N THR A 179 14.85 15.12 -1.85
CA THR A 179 15.39 14.66 -0.56
C THR A 179 15.69 13.17 -0.66
N GLY A 180 16.98 12.79 -0.58
CA GLY A 180 17.40 11.39 -0.76
C GLY A 180 16.98 10.86 -2.13
N GLU A 181 16.09 9.89 -2.12
CA GLU A 181 15.54 9.25 -3.32
C GLU A 181 14.16 9.79 -3.74
N LEU A 182 13.68 10.85 -3.11
CA LEU A 182 12.35 11.39 -3.35
C LEU A 182 12.45 12.68 -4.18
N VAL A 183 11.67 12.74 -5.26
CA VAL A 183 11.60 13.92 -6.14
C VAL A 183 10.15 14.37 -6.24
N THR A 184 9.92 15.65 -5.99
CA THR A 184 8.66 16.33 -6.28
C THR A 184 8.87 17.33 -7.40
N LEU A 185 8.07 17.22 -8.49
CA LEU A 185 8.03 18.21 -9.56
C LEU A 185 6.69 18.95 -9.47
N SER A 186 6.70 20.27 -9.61
CA SER A 186 5.49 21.08 -9.49
C SER A 186 5.44 22.22 -10.52
N ARG A 187 4.30 22.39 -11.17
CA ARG A 187 3.97 23.60 -11.95
C ARG A 187 3.71 24.81 -11.06
N TYR A 188 3.36 24.55 -9.80
CA TYR A 188 3.11 25.59 -8.82
C TYR A 188 4.40 25.98 -8.08
N PRO A 189 4.52 27.23 -7.64
CA PRO A 189 5.68 27.66 -6.87
C PRO A 189 5.87 26.84 -5.59
N VAL A 190 7.10 26.38 -5.37
CA VAL A 190 7.51 25.75 -4.12
C VAL A 190 7.79 26.84 -3.10
N LEU A 191 6.98 26.93 -2.05
CA LEU A 191 7.14 27.89 -0.96
C LEU A 191 8.16 27.39 0.06
N ALA A 192 8.13 26.09 0.37
CA ALA A 192 9.02 25.44 1.32
C ALA A 192 9.08 23.93 1.09
N ALA A 193 10.17 23.32 1.53
CA ALA A 193 10.33 21.88 1.64
C ALA A 193 10.85 21.53 3.05
N PRO A 194 10.02 21.66 4.09
CA PRO A 194 10.46 21.39 5.47
C PRO A 194 10.73 19.90 5.68
N PRO A 195 11.74 19.54 6.50
CA PRO A 195 12.05 18.16 6.79
C PRO A 195 10.90 17.49 7.55
N VAL A 196 10.57 16.25 7.17
CA VAL A 196 9.68 15.38 7.93
C VAL A 196 10.51 14.57 8.92
N GLY A 197 10.35 14.87 10.20
CA GLY A 197 11.23 14.34 11.25
C GLY A 197 12.47 15.23 11.50
N PRO A 198 13.56 14.67 12.07
CA PRO A 198 14.80 15.41 12.29
C PRO A 198 15.40 15.88 10.97
N ALA A 199 15.80 17.15 10.89
CA ALA A 199 16.47 17.67 9.71
C ALA A 199 17.82 16.95 9.48
N PRO A 200 18.20 16.62 8.22
CA PRO A 200 19.53 16.12 7.93
C PRO A 200 20.58 17.18 8.25
N ALA A 201 21.79 16.76 8.61
CA ALA A 201 22.92 17.69 8.71
C ALA A 201 23.19 18.29 7.32
N PRO A 202 23.64 19.57 7.23
CA PRO A 202 23.88 20.23 5.94
C PRO A 202 24.86 19.49 5.02
N ASP A 203 25.78 18.71 5.61
CA ASP A 203 26.82 17.91 4.95
C ASP A 203 26.57 16.41 5.05
N ALA A 204 25.34 16.00 5.42
CA ALA A 204 25.01 14.59 5.53
C ALA A 204 25.23 13.86 4.19
N PRO A 205 25.96 12.72 4.19
CA PRO A 205 26.10 11.91 2.99
C PRO A 205 24.73 11.48 2.45
N TRP A 206 24.62 11.36 1.12
CA TRP A 206 23.37 10.90 0.49
C TRP A 206 22.83 9.59 1.09
N ALA A 207 23.70 8.62 1.40
CA ALA A 207 23.32 7.35 2.00
C ALA A 207 22.63 7.50 3.37
N GLU A 208 23.00 8.53 4.16
CA GLU A 208 22.32 8.84 5.43
C GLU A 208 20.94 9.45 5.15
N THR A 209 20.87 10.41 4.24
CA THR A 209 19.61 11.05 3.83
C THR A 209 18.66 9.99 3.22
N PHE A 210 19.17 9.14 2.34
CA PHE A 210 18.42 8.02 1.76
C PHE A 210 17.82 7.10 2.83
N THR A 211 18.60 6.76 3.88
CA THR A 211 18.15 5.84 4.91
C THR A 211 17.15 6.46 5.88
N ARG A 212 17.34 7.75 6.22
CA ARG A 212 16.61 8.42 7.31
C ARG A 212 15.44 9.27 6.87
N HIS A 213 15.38 9.68 5.59
CA HIS A 213 14.34 10.59 5.10
C HIS A 213 13.51 9.91 4.02
N LYS A 214 12.42 9.29 4.44
CA LYS A 214 11.50 8.52 3.61
C LYS A 214 10.18 9.24 3.34
N ALA A 215 10.13 10.53 3.66
CA ALA A 215 9.03 11.43 3.32
C ALA A 215 9.59 12.80 2.97
N LEU A 216 9.22 13.33 1.81
CA LEU A 216 9.50 14.69 1.35
C LEU A 216 8.20 15.48 1.38
N ARG A 217 8.11 16.47 2.26
CA ARG A 217 7.03 17.46 2.27
C ARG A 217 7.41 18.63 1.38
N THR A 218 6.49 19.00 0.49
CA THR A 218 6.63 20.18 -0.36
C THR A 218 5.38 21.04 -0.22
N ASP A 219 5.52 22.26 0.29
CA ASP A 219 4.45 23.23 0.42
C ASP A 219 4.39 24.07 -0.85
N LEU A 220 3.29 24.03 -1.58
CA LEU A 220 3.10 24.68 -2.87
C LEU A 220 2.11 25.85 -2.76
N ASP A 221 2.36 26.93 -3.52
CA ASP A 221 1.37 27.99 -3.72
C ASP A 221 0.38 27.59 -4.83
N VAL A 222 -0.75 27.08 -4.47
CA VAL A 222 -1.82 26.72 -5.41
C VAL A 222 -2.82 27.87 -5.49
N ASN A 223 -2.58 28.79 -6.41
CA ASN A 223 -3.44 29.96 -6.64
C ASN A 223 -3.68 30.83 -5.38
N GLY A 224 -2.63 31.12 -4.64
CA GLY A 224 -2.66 31.94 -3.42
C GLY A 224 -3.01 31.15 -2.16
N ARG A 225 -3.10 29.82 -2.24
CA ARG A 225 -3.40 28.94 -1.12
C ARG A 225 -2.27 27.93 -0.93
N THR A 226 -1.67 27.88 0.25
CA THR A 226 -0.63 26.89 0.55
C THR A 226 -1.25 25.50 0.66
N VAL A 227 -0.73 24.54 -0.11
CA VAL A 227 -1.10 23.13 -0.09
C VAL A 227 0.13 22.28 0.11
N SER A 228 0.08 21.32 1.03
CA SER A 228 1.22 20.47 1.34
C SER A 228 1.10 19.11 0.65
N PHE A 229 2.14 18.73 -0.08
CA PHE A 229 2.27 17.42 -0.72
C PHE A 229 3.38 16.63 -0.01
N TYR A 230 3.06 15.41 0.37
CA TYR A 230 4.01 14.48 0.96
C TYR A 230 4.28 13.35 -0.04
N ASN A 231 5.50 13.28 -0.52
CA ASN A 231 6.02 12.18 -1.30
C ASN A 231 6.66 11.18 -0.35
N VAL A 232 6.19 9.93 -0.36
CA VAL A 232 6.53 8.94 0.67
C VAL A 232 7.08 7.67 0.04
N HIS A 233 8.19 7.13 0.62
CA HIS A 233 8.69 5.79 0.32
C HIS A 233 9.16 5.12 1.61
N ILE A 234 8.28 4.36 2.26
CA ILE A 234 8.57 3.65 3.51
C ILE A 234 9.47 2.44 3.22
N PRO A 235 10.48 2.14 4.05
CA PRO A 235 11.37 1.00 3.83
C PRO A 235 10.63 -0.34 3.71
N VAL A 236 11.13 -1.24 2.87
CA VAL A 236 10.61 -2.62 2.72
C VAL A 236 10.69 -3.40 4.05
N GLN A 237 9.84 -4.42 4.20
CA GLN A 237 9.74 -5.23 5.43
C GLN A 237 10.83 -6.27 5.54
N VAL A 238 11.23 -6.87 4.41
CA VAL A 238 12.13 -8.01 4.34
C VAL A 238 13.15 -7.84 3.24
N ASP A 239 14.34 -8.40 3.41
CA ASP A 239 15.28 -8.57 2.33
C ASP A 239 15.18 -10.03 1.82
N THR A 240 14.69 -10.20 0.60
CA THR A 240 14.47 -11.52 -0.02
C THR A 240 15.77 -12.24 -0.38
N ARG A 241 16.92 -11.56 -0.29
CA ARG A 241 18.25 -12.16 -0.51
C ARG A 241 18.71 -12.97 0.71
N GLU A 242 18.17 -12.68 1.90
CA GLU A 242 18.49 -13.38 3.13
C GLU A 242 17.65 -14.65 3.29
N SER A 243 18.28 -15.73 3.73
CA SER A 243 17.57 -16.99 3.99
C SER A 243 16.65 -16.88 5.20
N VAL A 244 15.38 -17.22 5.03
CA VAL A 244 14.37 -17.25 6.12
C VAL A 244 14.73 -18.22 7.27
N PHE A 245 15.68 -19.14 7.05
CA PHE A 245 16.17 -20.05 8.08
C PHE A 245 17.41 -19.51 8.80
N GLY A 246 17.94 -18.35 8.40
CA GLY A 246 19.12 -17.71 8.98
C GLY A 246 18.79 -16.62 9.99
N GLY A 247 19.60 -16.48 11.05
CA GLY A 247 19.45 -15.41 12.03
C GLY A 247 19.62 -14.00 11.45
N ALA A 248 20.33 -13.86 10.31
CA ALA A 248 20.48 -12.60 9.59
C ALA A 248 19.15 -12.06 9.10
N PHE A 249 18.30 -12.90 8.52
CA PHE A 249 16.95 -12.54 8.07
C PHE A 249 16.13 -11.86 9.19
N TYR A 250 16.05 -12.49 10.36
CA TYR A 250 15.25 -11.94 11.48
C TYR A 250 15.84 -10.65 12.07
N ARG A 251 17.16 -10.48 11.98
CA ARG A 251 17.81 -9.21 12.37
C ARG A 251 17.40 -8.10 11.40
N VAL A 252 17.48 -8.34 10.09
CA VAL A 252 17.06 -7.39 9.05
C VAL A 252 15.59 -7.01 9.22
N VAL A 253 14.69 -7.98 9.44
CA VAL A 253 13.26 -7.70 9.68
C VAL A 253 13.05 -6.80 10.90
N ARG A 254 13.80 -7.02 11.99
CA ARG A 254 13.72 -6.18 13.19
C ARG A 254 14.23 -4.77 12.96
N GLU A 255 15.32 -4.63 12.23
CA GLU A 255 15.89 -3.32 11.85
C GLU A 255 14.93 -2.58 10.91
N ALA A 256 14.32 -3.27 9.95
CA ALA A 256 13.28 -2.73 9.08
C ALA A 256 12.06 -2.25 9.88
N ASP A 257 11.58 -3.03 10.85
CA ASP A 257 10.46 -2.61 11.71
C ASP A 257 10.78 -1.31 12.47
N ALA A 258 11.99 -1.21 13.03
CA ALA A 258 12.42 0.00 13.76
C ALA A 258 12.47 1.22 12.83
N ALA A 259 13.08 1.09 11.65
CA ALA A 259 13.16 2.15 10.65
C ALA A 259 11.75 2.57 10.17
N ARG A 260 10.89 1.61 9.83
CA ARG A 260 9.51 1.86 9.42
C ARG A 260 8.72 2.63 10.47
N ARG A 261 8.79 2.21 11.75
CA ARG A 261 8.11 2.90 12.87
C ARG A 261 8.60 4.34 13.04
N GLU A 262 9.90 4.58 12.90
CA GLU A 262 10.47 5.93 12.95
C GLU A 262 9.86 6.80 11.84
N GLN A 263 9.83 6.31 10.59
CA GLN A 263 9.29 7.04 9.45
C GLN A 263 7.78 7.29 9.58
N PHE A 264 6.99 6.27 9.94
CA PHE A 264 5.56 6.45 10.17
C PHE A 264 5.28 7.46 11.29
N THR A 265 6.00 7.38 12.41
CA THR A 265 5.83 8.31 13.53
C THR A 265 6.17 9.75 13.14
N ALA A 266 7.24 9.95 12.36
CA ALA A 266 7.61 11.27 11.86
C ALA A 266 6.55 11.84 10.91
N LEU A 267 6.12 11.02 9.93
CA LEU A 267 5.08 11.39 8.96
C LEU A 267 3.75 11.75 9.65
N GLU A 268 3.29 10.88 10.56
CA GLU A 268 2.03 11.09 11.28
C GLU A 268 2.06 12.36 12.13
N ARG A 269 3.16 12.61 12.82
CA ARG A 269 3.33 13.80 13.68
C ARG A 269 3.34 15.07 12.84
N ASP A 270 4.10 15.10 11.73
CA ASP A 270 4.19 16.26 10.85
C ASP A 270 2.84 16.54 10.18
N ALA A 271 2.25 15.53 9.55
CA ALA A 271 0.96 15.66 8.88
C ALA A 271 -0.18 16.03 9.84
N ALA A 272 -0.16 15.53 11.08
CA ALA A 272 -1.14 15.88 12.10
C ALA A 272 -1.03 17.32 12.59
N ALA A 273 0.17 17.87 12.59
CA ALA A 273 0.45 19.25 13.01
C ALA A 273 0.31 20.27 11.86
N ASN A 274 0.23 19.78 10.62
CA ASN A 274 0.16 20.63 9.43
C ASN A 274 -1.23 21.28 9.28
N PRO A 275 -1.34 22.63 9.29
CA PRO A 275 -2.62 23.31 9.13
C PRO A 275 -3.10 23.39 7.68
N ASN A 276 -2.23 23.11 6.71
CA ASN A 276 -2.55 23.24 5.30
C ASN A 276 -3.48 22.11 4.80
N PRO A 277 -4.28 22.33 3.77
CA PRO A 277 -4.79 21.24 2.95
C PRO A 277 -3.62 20.35 2.52
N LEU A 278 -3.75 19.03 2.65
CA LEU A 278 -2.64 18.14 2.34
C LEU A 278 -3.06 16.88 1.59
N LEU A 279 -2.10 16.37 0.79
CA LEU A 279 -2.12 15.07 0.16
C LEU A 279 -0.82 14.34 0.50
N ILE A 280 -0.94 13.10 0.96
CA ILE A 280 0.18 12.19 1.24
C ILE A 280 0.06 11.06 0.22
N ALA A 281 1.06 10.86 -0.64
CA ALA A 281 1.03 9.77 -1.61
C ALA A 281 2.44 9.19 -1.83
N GLY A 282 2.48 7.91 -2.23
CA GLY A 282 3.72 7.22 -2.53
C GLY A 282 3.63 5.72 -2.22
N ASP A 283 4.80 5.09 -2.21
CA ASP A 283 4.98 3.69 -1.84
C ASP A 283 5.19 3.56 -0.32
N PHE A 284 4.22 2.99 0.35
CA PHE A 284 4.29 2.74 1.80
C PHE A 284 4.86 1.37 2.13
N ASN A 285 5.13 0.55 1.10
CA ASN A 285 5.54 -0.83 1.32
C ASN A 285 4.67 -1.53 2.39
N THR A 286 3.37 -1.24 2.39
CA THR A 286 2.44 -1.68 3.43
C THR A 286 1.12 -2.11 2.78
N SER A 287 0.79 -3.37 2.94
CA SER A 287 -0.46 -3.92 2.38
C SER A 287 -1.68 -3.60 3.26
N PRO A 288 -2.91 -3.73 2.73
CA PRO A 288 -4.13 -3.60 3.52
C PRO A 288 -4.21 -4.55 4.73
N ALA A 289 -3.48 -5.67 4.67
CA ALA A 289 -3.42 -6.65 5.75
C ALA A 289 -2.60 -6.16 6.97
N MET A 290 -1.80 -5.10 6.82
CA MET A 290 -0.94 -4.56 7.87
C MET A 290 -1.62 -3.40 8.58
N ALA A 291 -1.39 -3.30 9.91
CA ALA A 291 -1.98 -2.26 10.75
C ALA A 291 -1.11 -0.98 10.83
N ASP A 292 0.05 -0.95 10.20
CA ASP A 292 0.97 0.20 10.22
C ASP A 292 0.31 1.50 9.70
N LEU A 293 -0.67 1.38 8.80
CA LEU A 293 -1.41 2.51 8.24
C LEU A 293 -2.65 2.92 9.05
N ASP A 294 -3.00 2.18 10.10
CA ASP A 294 -4.23 2.45 10.86
C ASP A 294 -4.27 3.89 11.46
N PRO A 295 -3.16 4.50 11.95
CA PRO A 295 -3.16 5.89 12.41
C PRO A 295 -3.45 6.89 11.28
N LEU A 296 -2.87 6.71 10.08
CA LEU A 296 -3.17 7.57 8.92
C LEU A 296 -4.62 7.42 8.48
N ARG A 297 -5.14 6.19 8.41
CA ARG A 297 -6.54 5.90 8.07
C ARG A 297 -7.55 6.48 9.07
N ALA A 298 -7.16 6.62 10.33
CA ALA A 298 -8.01 7.20 11.36
C ALA A 298 -8.15 8.72 11.24
N ARG A 299 -7.21 9.38 10.57
CA ARG A 299 -7.13 10.85 10.49
C ARG A 299 -7.39 11.41 9.10
N PHE A 300 -7.04 10.68 8.05
CA PHE A 300 -7.09 11.13 6.66
C PHE A 300 -7.99 10.24 5.81
N ASP A 301 -8.56 10.83 4.78
CA ASP A 301 -9.40 10.12 3.83
C ASP A 301 -8.53 9.32 2.84
N ASP A 302 -8.77 8.01 2.72
CA ASP A 302 -8.13 7.16 1.71
C ASP A 302 -8.73 7.47 0.32
N ALA A 303 -7.89 7.93 -0.62
CA ALA A 303 -8.27 8.28 -1.99
C ALA A 303 -8.91 7.10 -2.76
N ARG A 304 -8.72 5.86 -2.28
CA ARG A 304 -9.34 4.65 -2.83
C ARG A 304 -10.85 4.78 -3.02
N SER A 305 -11.53 5.52 -2.16
CA SER A 305 -12.97 5.73 -2.25
C SER A 305 -13.42 6.38 -3.57
N ALA A 306 -12.52 7.10 -4.25
CA ALA A 306 -12.75 7.73 -5.56
C ALA A 306 -12.29 6.86 -6.75
N SER A 307 -11.85 5.61 -6.50
CA SER A 307 -11.49 4.66 -7.55
C SER A 307 -12.69 3.83 -7.99
N GLY A 308 -12.78 3.57 -9.29
CA GLY A 308 -13.73 2.61 -9.86
C GLY A 308 -13.28 1.14 -9.72
N ASP A 309 -12.07 0.89 -9.27
CA ASP A 309 -11.53 -0.47 -9.11
C ASP A 309 -12.02 -1.09 -7.80
N LEU A 310 -12.61 -2.29 -7.88
CA LEU A 310 -13.01 -3.06 -6.69
C LEU A 310 -11.78 -3.52 -5.88
N TYR A 311 -10.69 -3.83 -6.56
CA TYR A 311 -9.41 -4.21 -5.93
C TYR A 311 -8.28 -3.41 -6.57
N PRO A 312 -7.96 -2.22 -6.03
CA PRO A 312 -6.91 -1.36 -6.57
C PRO A 312 -5.52 -1.84 -6.13
N GLY A 313 -5.04 -2.95 -6.71
CA GLY A 313 -3.68 -3.44 -6.52
C GLY A 313 -2.67 -2.59 -7.28
N SER A 314 -1.49 -2.41 -6.70
CA SER A 314 -0.43 -1.58 -7.28
C SER A 314 0.88 -2.31 -7.53
N TRP A 315 1.07 -3.48 -6.91
CA TRP A 315 2.30 -4.26 -7.01
C TRP A 315 2.01 -5.76 -7.07
N GLY A 316 2.65 -6.47 -8.00
CA GLY A 316 2.44 -7.90 -8.24
C GLY A 316 3.58 -8.78 -7.79
N GLY A 317 4.76 -8.24 -7.64
CA GLY A 317 5.97 -8.97 -7.28
C GLY A 317 6.18 -10.21 -8.12
N VAL A 318 6.65 -11.27 -7.47
CA VAL A 318 6.98 -12.56 -8.11
C VAL A 318 5.78 -13.30 -8.74
N LEU A 319 4.54 -12.88 -8.45
CA LEU A 319 3.33 -13.52 -8.97
C LEU A 319 2.82 -12.89 -10.27
N GLY A 320 3.43 -11.78 -10.72
CA GLY A 320 3.10 -11.10 -11.97
C GLY A 320 1.67 -10.57 -12.08
N THR A 321 1.00 -10.39 -10.93
CA THR A 321 -0.36 -9.85 -10.83
C THR A 321 -0.42 -8.88 -9.66
N ASP A 322 -1.24 -7.83 -9.74
CA ASP A 322 -1.31 -6.77 -8.74
C ASP A 322 -2.04 -7.23 -7.46
N TRP A 323 -1.43 -8.21 -6.75
CA TRP A 323 -1.99 -8.83 -5.54
C TRP A 323 -1.90 -7.96 -4.30
N TRP A 324 -1.00 -6.97 -4.29
CA TRP A 324 -0.82 -6.07 -3.16
C TRP A 324 -1.08 -4.63 -3.56
N ARG A 325 -1.73 -3.89 -2.69
CA ARG A 325 -1.76 -2.45 -2.72
C ARG A 325 -0.69 -1.95 -1.76
N LEU A 326 0.46 -1.51 -2.27
CA LEU A 326 1.57 -0.95 -1.51
C LEU A 326 1.61 0.58 -1.60
N ASP A 327 1.05 1.10 -2.70
CA ASP A 327 0.95 2.52 -2.99
C ASP A 327 -0.37 3.09 -2.47
N TRP A 328 -0.28 4.16 -1.71
CA TRP A 328 -1.42 4.77 -1.05
C TRP A 328 -1.48 6.27 -1.32
N ALA A 329 -2.69 6.82 -1.26
CA ALA A 329 -2.92 8.24 -1.24
C ALA A 329 -3.94 8.57 -0.16
N PHE A 330 -3.58 9.52 0.71
CA PHE A 330 -4.41 10.03 1.79
C PHE A 330 -4.57 11.54 1.65
N THR A 331 -5.75 12.06 1.97
CA THR A 331 -6.02 13.50 1.93
C THR A 331 -6.61 14.01 3.23
N SER A 332 -6.32 15.27 3.58
CA SER A 332 -7.10 15.97 4.60
C SER A 332 -8.51 16.27 4.08
N HIS A 333 -9.45 16.48 4.99
CA HIS A 333 -10.84 16.82 4.62
C HIS A 333 -10.96 18.11 3.78
N ALA A 334 -9.93 18.96 3.76
CA ALA A 334 -9.88 20.17 2.92
C ALA A 334 -9.57 19.88 1.44
N VAL A 335 -9.19 18.62 1.12
CA VAL A 335 -8.92 18.16 -0.25
C VAL A 335 -10.00 17.14 -0.65
N ALA A 336 -10.62 17.35 -1.80
CA ALA A 336 -11.57 16.40 -2.38
C ALA A 336 -10.89 15.62 -3.51
N VAL A 337 -10.95 14.29 -3.46
CA VAL A 337 -10.47 13.42 -4.55
C VAL A 337 -11.61 13.19 -5.52
N GLN A 338 -11.46 13.68 -6.76
CA GLN A 338 -12.46 13.53 -7.83
C GLN A 338 -12.30 12.22 -8.57
N ARG A 339 -11.03 11.79 -8.74
CA ARG A 339 -10.66 10.55 -9.39
C ARG A 339 -9.38 10.01 -8.78
N TYR A 340 -9.32 8.71 -8.64
CA TYR A 340 -8.14 7.96 -8.27
C TYR A 340 -8.06 6.69 -9.11
N ALA A 341 -6.94 6.45 -9.77
CA ALA A 341 -6.75 5.27 -10.59
C ALA A 341 -5.28 4.82 -10.56
N PHE A 342 -5.05 3.52 -10.72
CA PHE A 342 -3.71 3.00 -11.01
C PHE A 342 -3.49 2.88 -12.51
N VAL A 343 -2.33 3.34 -12.97
CA VAL A 343 -1.90 3.33 -14.37
C VAL A 343 -0.72 2.38 -14.52
N GLY A 344 -0.75 1.53 -15.54
CA GLY A 344 0.36 0.61 -15.81
C GLY A 344 1.63 1.34 -16.22
N ALA A 345 2.77 0.89 -15.71
CA ALA A 345 4.09 1.47 -15.92
C ALA A 345 4.75 1.11 -17.27
N GLN A 346 4.05 0.43 -18.16
CA GLN A 346 4.55 -0.02 -19.48
C GLN A 346 5.84 -0.86 -19.41
N GLY A 347 6.04 -1.59 -18.31
CA GLY A 347 7.23 -2.41 -18.07
C GLY A 347 8.45 -1.63 -17.53
N MET A 348 8.29 -0.36 -17.19
CA MET A 348 9.36 0.48 -16.65
C MET A 348 9.45 0.46 -15.12
N SER A 349 8.50 -0.20 -14.46
CA SER A 349 8.49 -0.41 -13.02
C SER A 349 7.60 -1.60 -12.69
N ASP A 350 7.88 -2.29 -11.60
CA ASP A 350 7.04 -3.33 -11.00
C ASP A 350 5.88 -2.72 -10.18
N HIS A 351 5.85 -1.40 -9.98
CA HIS A 351 4.75 -0.64 -9.43
C HIS A 351 3.88 0.00 -10.50
N ARG A 352 2.56 -0.04 -10.28
CA ARG A 352 1.61 0.81 -11.01
C ARG A 352 1.61 2.21 -10.42
N ALA A 353 1.58 3.21 -11.29
CA ALA A 353 1.53 4.61 -10.87
C ALA A 353 0.13 5.02 -10.40
N GLN A 354 0.06 5.94 -9.47
CA GLN A 354 -1.17 6.57 -8.98
C GLN A 354 -1.47 7.83 -9.80
N ASP A 355 -2.64 7.90 -10.41
CA ASP A 355 -3.17 9.07 -11.15
C ASP A 355 -4.36 9.64 -10.38
N LEU A 356 -4.23 10.87 -9.89
CA LEU A 356 -5.25 11.53 -9.08
C LEU A 356 -5.73 12.83 -9.74
N ARG A 357 -7.02 13.10 -9.58
CA ARG A 357 -7.61 14.44 -9.76
C ARG A 357 -8.14 14.88 -8.42
N ILE A 358 -7.65 16.01 -7.94
CA ILE A 358 -8.02 16.56 -6.65
C ILE A 358 -8.50 18.02 -6.82
N SER A 359 -9.24 18.50 -5.83
CA SER A 359 -9.60 19.91 -5.74
C SER A 359 -9.66 20.35 -4.29
N LEU A 360 -9.45 21.63 -4.06
CA LEU A 360 -9.53 22.21 -2.72
C LEU A 360 -10.97 22.54 -2.38
N ARG A 361 -11.43 22.13 -1.21
CA ARG A 361 -12.70 22.56 -0.67
C ARG A 361 -12.59 24.03 -0.21
N PRO A 362 -13.71 24.78 -0.31
CA PRO A 362 -13.78 26.18 0.14
C PRO A 362 -13.30 26.38 1.57
#